data_d7904dcb8af7c20910aa3b880187e22b
#
_entry.id   d7904dcb8af7c20910aa3b880187e22b
#
_cell.length_a   1.000
_cell.length_b   1.000
_cell.length_c   1.000
_cell.angle_alpha   90.00
_cell.angle_beta   90.00
_cell.angle_gamma   90.00
#
_symmetry.space_group_name_H-M   'P 1'
#
loop_
_entity.id
_entity.type
_entity.pdbx_description
1 polymer ?
#
loop_
_entity_poly.entity_id
_entity_poly.type
_entity_poly.pdbx_seq_one_letter_code
_entity_poly.pdbx_strand_id
1 'polypeptide(L)'
;LYIRHNGTKTVSVSNNPHRPLTPPEIKRRTLLIAFLDTCSEDELIEEVLLPLFRQLGFHRITAAGHKDKALEYGKDIWMKFILPTQHVLYFGIQAKKGKLDASGVSKSTNLNVAEIHNQVLMMLGHEIFDPETNRKVLVDHAFIVAGGEITKQARNWLGGKLDASKRSQIMFMDREDILNLYIVSNLPLPDAAPASDETAAGDDIPF
;
A
#
# COMPACT_ATOMS: atom_id res chain seq x y z
N LEU A 1 -41.04 -25.57 -24.97
CA LEU A 1 -40.76 -24.13 -24.81
C LEU A 1 -39.29 -23.95 -24.47
N TYR A 2 -38.46 -23.54 -25.46
CA TYR A 2 -37.02 -23.36 -25.28
C TYR A 2 -36.79 -21.86 -24.91
N ILE A 3 -36.38 -21.60 -23.71
CA ILE A 3 -35.92 -20.26 -23.31
C ILE A 3 -34.41 -20.19 -23.59
N ARG A 4 -34.02 -19.39 -24.60
CA ARG A 4 -32.62 -19.02 -24.82
C ARG A 4 -32.18 -18.01 -23.73
N HIS A 5 -31.30 -18.43 -22.84
CA HIS A 5 -30.57 -17.52 -22.01
C HIS A 5 -29.44 -16.91 -22.84
N ASN A 6 -29.53 -15.62 -23.10
CA ASN A 6 -28.43 -14.81 -23.58
C ASN A 6 -27.37 -14.74 -22.46
N GLY A 7 -26.35 -15.60 -22.59
CA GLY A 7 -25.20 -15.57 -21.71
C GLY A 7 -24.35 -14.34 -22.00
N THR A 8 -24.49 -13.31 -21.20
CA THR A 8 -23.48 -12.27 -21.07
C THR A 8 -22.20 -12.96 -20.59
N LYS A 9 -21.19 -13.09 -21.46
CA LYS A 9 -19.86 -13.53 -21.07
C LYS A 9 -19.31 -12.48 -20.09
N THR A 10 -19.43 -12.72 -18.81
CA THR A 10 -18.63 -12.04 -17.79
C THR A 10 -17.18 -12.44 -18.06
N VAL A 11 -16.42 -11.55 -18.67
CA VAL A 11 -14.98 -11.70 -18.77
C VAL A 11 -14.45 -11.62 -17.34
N SER A 12 -14.07 -12.74 -16.75
CA SER A 12 -13.38 -12.77 -15.49
C SER A 12 -12.03 -12.10 -15.70
N VAL A 13 -11.91 -10.84 -15.32
CA VAL A 13 -10.63 -10.12 -15.32
C VAL A 13 -9.75 -10.81 -14.28
N SER A 14 -8.65 -11.38 -14.74
CA SER A 14 -7.67 -12.00 -13.84
C SER A 14 -7.14 -10.97 -12.86
N ASN A 15 -7.20 -11.26 -11.55
CA ASN A 15 -6.61 -10.43 -10.49
C ASN A 15 -5.08 -10.54 -10.43
N ASN A 16 -4.43 -11.11 -11.45
CA ASN A 16 -2.98 -11.15 -11.52
C ASN A 16 -2.41 -9.72 -11.71
N PRO A 17 -1.63 -9.18 -10.76
CA PRO A 17 -1.09 -7.81 -10.83
C PRO A 17 -0.06 -7.63 -11.96
N HIS A 18 0.44 -8.71 -12.53
CA HIS A 18 1.44 -8.69 -13.62
C HIS A 18 0.84 -8.89 -15.02
N ARG A 19 -0.50 -8.99 -15.15
CA ARG A 19 -1.12 -9.03 -16.46
C ARG A 19 -1.02 -7.68 -17.19
N PRO A 20 -1.05 -7.66 -18.53
CA PRO A 20 -1.16 -6.41 -19.27
C PRO A 20 -2.43 -5.63 -18.87
N LEU A 21 -2.28 -4.31 -18.74
CA LEU A 21 -3.38 -3.41 -18.43
C LEU A 21 -4.22 -3.12 -19.68
N THR A 22 -5.51 -2.99 -19.50
CA THR A 22 -6.44 -2.51 -20.51
C THR A 22 -6.32 -0.99 -20.70
N PRO A 23 -6.78 -0.40 -21.82
CA PRO A 23 -6.73 1.05 -22.01
C PRO A 23 -7.40 1.87 -20.89
N PRO A 24 -8.58 1.50 -20.37
CA PRO A 24 -9.16 2.18 -19.21
C PRO A 24 -8.29 2.10 -17.94
N GLU A 25 -7.65 0.96 -17.71
CA GLU A 25 -6.76 0.79 -16.56
C GLU A 25 -5.49 1.63 -16.71
N ILE A 26 -4.96 1.78 -17.92
CA ILE A 26 -3.81 2.67 -18.18
C ILE A 26 -4.20 4.13 -17.84
N LYS A 27 -5.38 4.59 -18.25
CA LYS A 27 -5.89 5.93 -17.89
C LYS A 27 -6.00 6.10 -16.38
N ARG A 28 -6.61 5.14 -15.69
CA ARG A 28 -6.72 5.15 -14.22
C ARG A 28 -5.36 5.14 -13.54
N ARG A 29 -4.41 4.37 -14.06
CA ARG A 29 -3.04 4.36 -13.55
C ARG A 29 -2.37 5.72 -13.65
N THR A 30 -2.56 6.44 -14.76
CA THR A 30 -2.04 7.81 -14.93
C THR A 30 -2.62 8.77 -13.90
N LEU A 31 -3.93 8.70 -13.63
CA LEU A 31 -4.58 9.52 -12.60
C LEU A 31 -4.08 9.21 -11.19
N LEU A 32 -3.92 7.93 -10.87
CA LEU A 32 -3.36 7.53 -9.57
C LEU A 32 -1.90 7.97 -9.41
N ILE A 33 -1.09 7.94 -10.48
CA ILE A 33 0.27 8.48 -10.47
C ILE A 33 0.24 9.97 -10.12
N ALA A 34 -0.60 10.76 -10.78
CA ALA A 34 -0.72 12.19 -10.51
C ALA A 34 -1.14 12.47 -9.06
N PHE A 35 -2.05 11.67 -8.50
CA PHE A 35 -2.42 11.76 -7.09
C PHE A 35 -1.21 11.45 -6.18
N LEU A 36 -0.50 10.34 -6.40
CA LEU A 36 0.65 9.94 -5.60
C LEU A 36 1.81 10.96 -5.65
N ASP A 37 1.93 11.73 -6.73
CA ASP A 37 2.93 12.80 -6.86
C ASP A 37 2.64 14.00 -5.95
N THR A 38 1.36 14.27 -5.66
CA THR A 38 0.91 15.48 -4.96
C THR A 38 0.39 15.22 -3.55
N CYS A 39 -0.12 14.02 -3.24
CA CYS A 39 -0.72 13.70 -1.95
C CYS A 39 0.26 13.88 -0.78
N SER A 40 -0.24 14.10 0.41
CA SER A 40 0.50 13.99 1.67
C SER A 40 0.78 12.53 2.06
N GLU A 41 1.55 12.30 3.12
CA GLU A 41 1.75 10.95 3.65
C GLU A 41 0.46 10.39 4.28
N ASP A 42 -0.31 11.25 4.94
CA ASP A 42 -1.60 10.87 5.51
C ASP A 42 -2.62 10.49 4.42
N GLU A 43 -2.69 11.26 3.32
CA GLU A 43 -3.54 10.93 2.18
C GLU A 43 -3.12 9.64 1.47
N LEU A 44 -1.81 9.39 1.34
CA LEU A 44 -1.31 8.09 0.86
C LEU A 44 -1.84 6.96 1.72
N ILE A 45 -1.81 7.11 3.04
CA ILE A 45 -2.27 6.08 3.98
C ILE A 45 -3.79 5.91 3.89
N GLU A 46 -4.55 6.98 4.07
CA GLU A 46 -6.01 6.91 4.23
C GLU A 46 -6.74 6.65 2.91
N GLU A 47 -6.30 7.27 1.79
CA GLU A 47 -6.99 7.23 0.50
C GLU A 47 -6.51 6.10 -0.42
N VAL A 48 -5.28 5.60 -0.21
CA VAL A 48 -4.71 4.58 -1.09
C VAL A 48 -4.43 3.28 -0.36
N LEU A 49 -3.60 3.30 0.69
CA LEU A 49 -3.11 2.07 1.31
C LEU A 49 -4.19 1.36 2.11
N LEU A 50 -4.98 2.06 2.90
CA LEU A 50 -6.04 1.43 3.70
C LEU A 50 -7.12 0.78 2.83
N PRO A 51 -7.67 1.45 1.78
CA PRO A 51 -8.58 0.79 0.85
C PRO A 51 -7.96 -0.42 0.15
N LEU A 52 -6.69 -0.31 -0.28
CA LEU A 52 -5.98 -1.38 -0.94
C LEU A 52 -5.81 -2.59 -0.01
N PHE A 53 -5.28 -2.41 1.18
CA PHE A 53 -5.07 -3.50 2.13
C PHE A 53 -6.40 -4.15 2.55
N ARG A 54 -7.47 -3.35 2.74
CA ARG A 54 -8.81 -3.87 3.02
C ARG A 54 -9.32 -4.75 1.88
N GLN A 55 -9.14 -4.32 0.63
CA GLN A 55 -9.51 -5.11 -0.55
C GLN A 55 -8.71 -6.40 -0.66
N LEU A 56 -7.46 -6.40 -0.20
CA LEU A 56 -6.60 -7.59 -0.14
C LEU A 56 -6.91 -8.51 1.05
N GLY A 57 -7.89 -8.16 1.89
CA GLY A 57 -8.34 -9.00 3.00
C GLY A 57 -7.65 -8.72 4.33
N PHE A 58 -6.88 -7.63 4.43
CA PHE A 58 -6.32 -7.19 5.71
C PHE A 58 -7.36 -6.44 6.54
N HIS A 59 -7.34 -6.66 7.84
CA HIS A 59 -8.18 -5.97 8.82
C HIS A 59 -7.33 -4.97 9.60
N ARG A 60 -7.70 -3.69 9.52
CA ARG A 60 -7.06 -2.65 10.33
C ARG A 60 -7.45 -2.85 11.80
N ILE A 61 -6.48 -2.76 12.69
CA ILE A 61 -6.72 -2.87 14.13
C ILE A 61 -6.65 -1.50 14.79
N THR A 62 -5.64 -0.69 14.47
CA THR A 62 -5.57 0.72 14.87
C THR A 62 -4.90 1.55 13.77
N ALA A 63 -5.34 2.79 13.58
CA ALA A 63 -4.49 3.79 12.97
C ALA A 63 -3.53 4.29 14.04
N ALA A 64 -2.26 4.29 13.75
CA ALA A 64 -1.31 5.09 14.48
C ALA A 64 -1.58 6.55 14.10
N GLY A 65 -2.36 7.24 14.87
CA GLY A 65 -2.74 8.64 14.66
C GLY A 65 -2.99 9.29 16.00
N HIS A 66 -2.54 8.64 17.08
CA HIS A 66 -2.54 9.24 18.38
C HIS A 66 -1.46 10.34 18.44
N LYS A 67 -1.79 11.45 19.09
CA LYS A 67 -0.90 12.60 19.32
C LYS A 67 0.42 12.24 20.01
N ASP A 68 0.56 11.04 20.49
CA ASP A 68 1.74 10.53 21.17
C ASP A 68 2.49 9.55 20.26
N LYS A 69 3.42 10.09 19.46
CA LYS A 69 4.30 9.32 18.57
C LYS A 69 5.14 8.26 19.29
N ALA A 70 5.34 8.41 20.60
CA ALA A 70 6.07 7.43 21.40
C ALA A 70 5.34 6.09 21.54
N LEU A 71 4.01 6.09 21.39
CA LEU A 71 3.19 4.88 21.44
C LEU A 71 3.03 4.18 20.08
N GLU A 72 3.52 4.79 19.00
CA GLU A 72 3.40 4.24 17.64
C GLU A 72 4.39 3.11 17.36
N TYR A 73 5.46 2.99 18.14
CA TYR A 73 6.51 1.97 17.98
C TYR A 73 7.03 1.84 16.55
N GLY A 74 7.16 2.97 15.84
CA GLY A 74 7.63 2.99 14.46
C GLY A 74 6.61 2.54 13.43
N LYS A 75 5.30 2.52 13.76
CA LYS A 75 4.22 2.12 12.85
C LYS A 75 3.33 3.30 12.50
N ASP A 76 2.97 3.41 11.23
CA ASP A 76 1.89 4.29 10.80
C ASP A 76 0.55 3.57 10.92
N ILE A 77 0.54 2.26 10.62
CA ILE A 77 -0.65 1.41 10.70
C ILE A 77 -0.23 0.03 11.19
N TRP A 78 -1.12 -0.65 11.90
CA TRP A 78 -1.00 -2.09 12.06
C TRP A 78 -2.29 -2.82 11.67
N MET A 79 -2.12 -4.01 11.14
CA MET A 79 -3.18 -4.82 10.55
C MET A 79 -3.01 -6.27 10.92
N LYS A 80 -4.08 -7.03 10.76
CA LYS A 80 -4.05 -8.49 10.82
C LYS A 80 -4.62 -9.10 9.55
N PHE A 81 -4.14 -10.29 9.24
CA PHE A 81 -4.63 -11.13 8.15
C PHE A 81 -4.95 -12.51 8.70
N ILE A 82 -6.15 -13.01 8.41
CA ILE A 82 -6.59 -14.33 8.85
C ILE A 82 -6.34 -15.32 7.72
N LEU A 83 -5.46 -16.27 7.96
CA LEU A 83 -5.21 -17.34 6.99
C LEU A 83 -6.42 -18.26 6.87
N PRO A 84 -6.59 -19.00 5.74
CA PRO A 84 -7.64 -19.99 5.59
C PRO A 84 -7.63 -21.07 6.70
N THR A 85 -6.49 -21.28 7.34
CA THR A 85 -6.30 -22.19 8.49
C THR A 85 -6.76 -21.57 9.82
N GLN A 86 -7.32 -20.37 9.81
CA GLN A 86 -7.75 -19.58 10.99
C GLN A 86 -6.59 -19.05 11.86
N HIS A 87 -5.34 -19.20 11.44
CA HIS A 87 -4.23 -18.51 12.08
C HIS A 87 -4.24 -17.02 11.72
N VAL A 88 -3.94 -16.18 12.70
CA VAL A 88 -3.86 -14.73 12.52
C VAL A 88 -2.41 -14.33 12.40
N LEU A 89 -2.08 -13.58 11.36
CA LEU A 89 -0.79 -12.92 11.19
C LEU A 89 -0.95 -11.42 11.45
N TYR A 90 0.01 -10.82 12.14
CA TYR A 90 0.03 -9.41 12.48
C TYR A 90 1.08 -8.65 11.68
N PHE A 91 0.70 -7.51 11.15
CA PHE A 91 1.52 -6.69 10.27
C PHE A 91 1.64 -5.27 10.81
N GLY A 92 2.88 -4.77 10.87
CA GLY A 92 3.14 -3.36 11.03
C GLY A 92 3.45 -2.74 9.67
N ILE A 93 2.94 -1.55 9.41
CA ILE A 93 3.14 -0.85 8.14
C ILE A 93 3.76 0.49 8.43
N GLN A 94 4.92 0.75 7.81
CA GLN A 94 5.58 2.04 7.77
C GLN A 94 5.46 2.59 6.36
N ALA A 95 4.75 3.69 6.20
CA ALA A 95 4.56 4.35 4.93
C ALA A 95 5.45 5.59 4.79
N LYS A 96 5.91 5.87 3.59
CA LYS A 96 6.59 7.10 3.21
C LYS A 96 6.07 7.57 1.85
N LYS A 97 5.74 8.86 1.74
CA LYS A 97 5.27 9.45 0.49
C LYS A 97 6.29 9.33 -0.65
N GLY A 98 7.55 9.63 -0.35
CA GLY A 98 8.59 9.82 -1.36
C GLY A 98 9.40 8.56 -1.69
N LYS A 99 10.47 8.78 -2.44
CA LYS A 99 11.47 7.76 -2.78
C LYS A 99 12.29 7.38 -1.54
N LEU A 100 12.56 6.10 -1.37
CA LEU A 100 13.52 5.58 -0.39
C LEU A 100 14.85 5.27 -1.08
N ASP A 101 15.90 5.99 -0.67
CA ASP A 101 17.24 5.83 -1.24
C ASP A 101 18.30 5.83 -0.14
N ALA A 102 19.32 4.98 -0.29
CA ALA A 102 20.45 4.89 0.62
C ALA A 102 21.58 5.88 0.31
N SER A 103 21.54 6.59 -0.82
CA SER A 103 22.62 7.49 -1.26
C SER A 103 22.76 8.78 -0.44
N GLY A 104 21.89 9.01 0.52
CA GLY A 104 21.78 10.26 1.28
C GLY A 104 22.28 10.24 2.72
N VAL A 105 23.14 9.33 3.11
CA VAL A 105 23.66 9.28 4.51
C VAL A 105 24.46 10.56 4.90
N SER A 106 24.76 11.45 3.96
CA SER A 106 25.57 12.64 4.21
C SER A 106 24.90 14.00 3.94
N LYS A 107 23.63 14.06 3.47
CA LYS A 107 22.95 15.35 3.23
C LYS A 107 21.52 15.34 3.75
N SER A 108 21.19 16.31 4.54
CA SER A 108 20.06 16.55 5.44
C SER A 108 18.63 16.58 4.84
N THR A 109 18.36 15.99 3.71
CA THR A 109 17.03 16.03 3.07
C THR A 109 16.44 14.66 2.76
N ASN A 110 17.16 13.59 2.98
CA ASN A 110 16.64 12.24 2.79
C ASN A 110 16.45 11.57 4.15
N LEU A 111 15.25 11.60 4.65
CA LEU A 111 14.73 10.75 5.75
C LEU A 111 14.84 9.28 5.32
N ASN A 112 15.59 8.87 5.58
CA ASN A 112 16.69 8.09 6.03
C ASN A 112 16.25 6.65 6.20
N VAL A 113 16.77 5.85 5.26
CA VAL A 113 16.86 4.40 5.43
C VAL A 113 17.28 4.03 6.85
N ALA A 114 18.07 4.87 7.56
CA ALA A 114 18.42 4.68 8.95
C ALA A 114 17.23 4.90 9.91
N GLU A 115 16.37 5.88 9.65
CA GLU A 115 15.14 6.07 10.43
C GLU A 115 14.19 4.89 10.20
N ILE A 116 13.96 4.51 8.95
CA ILE A 116 13.16 3.32 8.61
C ILE A 116 13.70 2.06 9.28
N HIS A 117 15.03 1.88 9.30
CA HIS A 117 15.64 0.76 10.01
C HIS A 117 15.28 0.74 11.49
N ASN A 118 15.38 1.90 12.18
CA ASN A 118 15.02 1.98 13.59
C ASN A 118 13.53 1.76 13.82
N GLN A 119 12.67 2.30 12.94
CA GLN A 119 11.23 2.07 12.99
C GLN A 119 10.88 0.60 12.81
N VAL A 120 11.54 -0.10 11.88
CA VAL A 120 11.37 -1.54 11.69
C VAL A 120 11.80 -2.33 12.91
N LEU A 121 12.94 -1.98 13.53
CA LEU A 121 13.39 -2.65 14.76
C LEU A 121 12.39 -2.46 15.90
N MET A 122 11.86 -1.24 16.08
CA MET A 122 10.81 -0.96 17.06
C MET A 122 9.55 -1.75 16.74
N MET A 123 9.13 -1.77 15.47
CA MET A 123 7.93 -2.47 15.00
C MET A 123 7.98 -3.98 15.29
N LEU A 124 9.10 -4.61 15.00
CA LEU A 124 9.29 -6.06 15.19
C LEU A 124 9.63 -6.44 16.64
N GLY A 125 10.06 -5.49 17.46
CA GLY A 125 10.54 -5.73 18.82
C GLY A 125 9.54 -5.43 19.93
N HIS A 126 8.42 -4.77 19.63
CA HIS A 126 7.45 -4.36 20.65
C HIS A 126 6.10 -5.05 20.45
N GLU A 127 5.55 -5.55 21.56
CA GLU A 127 4.20 -6.10 21.58
C GLU A 127 3.16 -5.00 21.34
N ILE A 128 2.13 -5.35 20.63
CA ILE A 128 0.95 -4.54 20.39
C ILE A 128 -0.26 -5.21 21.02
N PHE A 129 -1.25 -4.42 21.43
CA PHE A 129 -2.48 -4.95 22.00
C PHE A 129 -3.54 -5.12 20.91
N ASP A 130 -4.02 -6.35 20.72
CA ASP A 130 -5.18 -6.63 19.87
C ASP A 130 -6.45 -6.60 20.71
N PRO A 131 -7.32 -5.60 20.54
CA PRO A 131 -8.54 -5.46 21.32
C PRO A 131 -9.59 -6.55 21.03
N GLU A 132 -9.56 -7.17 19.85
CA GLU A 132 -10.51 -8.21 19.49
C GLU A 132 -10.20 -9.54 20.19
N THR A 133 -8.90 -9.86 20.32
CA THR A 133 -8.46 -11.07 21.03
C THR A 133 -8.13 -10.83 22.50
N ASN A 134 -8.10 -9.56 22.93
CA ASN A 134 -7.67 -9.12 24.26
C ASN A 134 -6.27 -9.65 24.63
N ARG A 135 -5.34 -9.64 23.68
CA ARG A 135 -3.98 -10.15 23.86
C ARG A 135 -2.92 -9.16 23.40
N LYS A 136 -1.76 -9.25 24.01
CA LYS A 136 -0.52 -8.65 23.49
C LYS A 136 0.12 -9.64 22.52
N VAL A 137 0.51 -9.14 21.36
CA VAL A 137 1.09 -9.92 20.26
C VAL A 137 2.28 -9.19 19.65
N LEU A 138 3.24 -9.94 19.15
CA LEU A 138 4.30 -9.38 18.31
C LEU A 138 3.81 -9.28 16.86
N VAL A 139 4.42 -8.38 16.11
CA VAL A 139 4.20 -8.26 14.67
C VAL A 139 4.99 -9.36 13.96
N ASP A 140 4.31 -10.14 13.13
CA ASP A 140 4.95 -11.21 12.33
C ASP A 140 5.76 -10.64 11.18
N HIS A 141 5.26 -9.57 10.54
CA HIS A 141 5.89 -8.95 9.39
C HIS A 141 5.78 -7.42 9.42
N ALA A 142 6.79 -6.75 8.87
CA ALA A 142 6.82 -5.31 8.67
C ALA A 142 6.75 -4.99 7.17
N PHE A 143 5.72 -4.26 6.74
CA PHE A 143 5.68 -3.65 5.42
C PHE A 143 6.38 -2.28 5.45
N ILE A 144 7.35 -2.10 4.56
CA ILE A 144 7.93 -0.81 4.24
C ILE A 144 7.31 -0.38 2.91
N VAL A 145 6.47 0.64 2.97
CA VAL A 145 5.70 1.12 1.82
C VAL A 145 6.22 2.49 1.41
N ALA A 146 6.45 2.69 0.11
CA ALA A 146 6.84 3.97 -0.44
C ALA A 146 5.91 4.39 -1.58
N GLY A 147 5.37 5.61 -1.51
CA GLY A 147 4.65 6.24 -2.63
C GLY A 147 5.55 6.58 -3.82
N GLY A 148 6.87 6.44 -3.66
CA GLY A 148 7.91 6.53 -4.67
C GLY A 148 8.65 5.19 -4.85
N GLU A 149 9.79 5.25 -5.53
CA GLU A 149 10.69 4.11 -5.74
C GLU A 149 11.41 3.71 -4.45
N ILE A 150 11.53 2.43 -4.16
CA ILE A 150 12.47 1.89 -3.17
C ILE A 150 13.68 1.36 -3.93
N THR A 151 14.80 2.10 -3.88
CA THR A 151 15.98 1.73 -4.64
C THR A 151 16.59 0.40 -4.19
N LYS A 152 17.29 -0.27 -5.11
CA LYS A 152 18.05 -1.48 -4.79
C LYS A 152 19.07 -1.24 -3.67
N GLN A 153 19.68 -0.04 -3.63
CA GLN A 153 20.61 0.34 -2.58
C GLN A 153 19.93 0.43 -1.22
N ALA A 154 18.73 1.01 -1.13
CA ALA A 154 17.94 1.08 0.10
C ALA A 154 17.55 -0.32 0.58
N ARG A 155 17.04 -1.19 -0.31
CA ARG A 155 16.72 -2.59 0.01
C ARG A 155 17.94 -3.36 0.52
N ASN A 156 19.08 -3.24 -0.15
CA ASN A 156 20.33 -3.90 0.24
C ASN A 156 20.88 -3.37 1.57
N TRP A 157 20.79 -2.07 1.80
CA TRP A 157 21.26 -1.46 3.05
C TRP A 157 20.42 -1.94 4.23
N LEU A 158 19.09 -1.88 4.12
CA LEU A 158 18.17 -2.38 5.15
C LEU A 158 18.40 -3.88 5.41
N GLY A 159 18.45 -4.68 4.34
CA GLY A 159 18.69 -6.12 4.45
C GLY A 159 20.07 -6.46 5.05
N GLY A 160 21.08 -5.65 4.80
CA GLY A 160 22.43 -5.86 5.34
C GLY A 160 22.61 -5.45 6.80
N LYS A 161 21.74 -4.57 7.33
CA LYS A 161 21.80 -4.11 8.72
C LYS A 161 20.98 -4.94 9.69
N LEU A 162 20.06 -5.75 9.16
CA LEU A 162 19.20 -6.60 9.97
C LEU A 162 19.75 -8.03 10.05
N ASP A 163 19.57 -8.65 11.20
CA ASP A 163 19.85 -10.08 11.34
C ASP A 163 18.93 -10.92 10.41
N ALA A 164 19.32 -12.19 10.19
CA ALA A 164 18.62 -13.04 9.24
C ALA A 164 17.14 -13.26 9.60
N SER A 165 16.81 -13.35 10.88
CA SER A 165 15.43 -13.56 11.34
C SER A 165 14.55 -12.35 11.05
N LYS A 166 15.01 -11.16 11.41
CA LYS A 166 14.28 -9.91 11.14
C LYS A 166 14.21 -9.58 9.65
N ARG A 167 15.25 -9.92 8.88
CA ARG A 167 15.27 -9.72 7.43
C ARG A 167 14.16 -10.49 6.72
N SER A 168 13.85 -11.71 7.15
CA SER A 168 12.77 -12.51 6.59
C SER A 168 11.37 -11.97 6.91
N GLN A 169 11.25 -11.11 7.93
CA GLN A 169 9.99 -10.49 8.33
C GLN A 169 9.68 -9.19 7.60
N ILE A 170 10.61 -8.67 6.76
CA ILE A 170 10.41 -7.39 6.07
C ILE A 170 9.90 -7.62 4.65
N MET A 171 8.87 -6.89 4.32
CA MET A 171 8.30 -6.80 2.98
C MET A 171 8.36 -5.38 2.46
N PHE A 172 8.73 -5.23 1.19
CA PHE A 172 8.79 -3.94 0.53
C PHE A 172 7.65 -3.82 -0.47
N MET A 173 7.01 -2.67 -0.47
CA MET A 173 5.99 -2.30 -1.45
C MET A 173 6.32 -0.90 -1.96
N ASP A 174 6.74 -0.77 -3.20
CA ASP A 174 7.02 0.51 -3.82
C ASP A 174 5.83 1.01 -4.67
N ARG A 175 6.02 2.15 -5.31
CA ARG A 175 5.01 2.78 -6.15
C ARG A 175 4.45 1.83 -7.21
N GLU A 176 5.30 1.05 -7.87
CA GLU A 176 4.86 0.13 -8.92
C GLU A 176 3.99 -0.99 -8.37
N ASP A 177 4.34 -1.52 -7.19
CA ASP A 177 3.53 -2.53 -6.50
C ASP A 177 2.16 -1.96 -6.12
N ILE A 178 2.13 -0.72 -5.57
CA ILE A 178 0.87 -0.03 -5.22
C ILE A 178 0.01 0.16 -6.46
N LEU A 179 0.57 0.72 -7.54
CA LEU A 179 -0.15 0.98 -8.78
C LEU A 179 -0.74 -0.30 -9.38
N ASN A 180 0.06 -1.35 -9.47
CA ASN A 180 -0.38 -2.61 -10.06
C ASN A 180 -1.49 -3.25 -9.25
N LEU A 181 -1.35 -3.34 -7.92
CA LEU A 181 -2.37 -3.92 -7.04
C LEU A 181 -3.65 -3.09 -7.05
N TYR A 182 -3.53 -1.76 -6.98
CA TYR A 182 -4.67 -0.85 -6.91
C TYR A 182 -5.52 -0.90 -8.19
N ILE A 183 -4.87 -0.92 -9.35
CA ILE A 183 -5.55 -0.91 -10.65
C ILE A 183 -6.23 -2.26 -10.92
N VAL A 184 -5.55 -3.39 -10.69
CA VAL A 184 -6.14 -4.71 -10.95
C VAL A 184 -7.23 -5.07 -9.94
N SER A 185 -7.20 -4.51 -8.73
CA SER A 185 -8.26 -4.64 -7.73
C SER A 185 -9.49 -3.78 -8.03
N ASN A 186 -9.43 -2.95 -9.08
CA ASN A 186 -10.50 -2.05 -9.52
C ASN A 186 -11.05 -1.13 -8.43
N LEU A 187 -10.19 -0.69 -7.52
CA LEU A 187 -10.56 0.25 -6.47
C LEU A 187 -10.96 1.61 -7.05
N PRO A 188 -11.95 2.32 -6.49
CA PRO A 188 -12.23 3.69 -6.88
C PRO A 188 -11.00 4.56 -6.68
N LEU A 189 -10.77 5.52 -7.58
CA LEU A 189 -9.68 6.48 -7.40
C LEU A 189 -9.96 7.37 -6.18
N PRO A 190 -8.92 7.89 -5.50
CA PRO A 190 -9.10 8.89 -4.45
C PRO A 190 -9.88 10.10 -4.94
N ASP A 191 -10.71 10.70 -4.09
CA ASP A 191 -11.59 11.83 -4.46
C ASP A 191 -10.81 13.05 -4.94
N ALA A 192 -9.59 13.25 -4.43
CA ALA A 192 -8.69 14.32 -4.85
C ALA A 192 -7.88 14.01 -6.13
N ALA A 193 -8.07 12.83 -6.74
CA ALA A 193 -7.43 12.54 -8.02
C ALA A 193 -7.97 13.47 -9.12
N PRO A 194 -7.12 13.97 -10.05
CA PRO A 194 -7.58 14.86 -11.12
C PRO A 194 -8.72 14.20 -11.89
N ALA A 195 -9.81 14.95 -12.08
CA ALA A 195 -10.96 14.46 -12.83
C ALA A 195 -10.53 14.03 -14.22
N SER A 196 -10.99 12.88 -14.68
CA SER A 196 -10.84 12.52 -16.09
C SER A 196 -11.72 13.47 -16.91
N ASP A 197 -11.12 14.25 -17.82
CA ASP A 197 -11.84 15.05 -18.79
C ASP A 197 -12.71 14.14 -19.70
N GLU A 198 -13.87 13.77 -19.23
CA GLU A 198 -14.92 13.06 -19.99
C GLU A 198 -16.00 14.01 -20.51
N THR A 199 -15.68 15.27 -20.78
CA THR A 199 -16.62 16.21 -21.40
C THR A 199 -15.97 17.00 -22.53
N ALA A 200 -15.67 16.33 -23.65
CA ALA A 200 -15.48 16.98 -24.92
C ALA A 200 -15.79 16.02 -26.09
N ALA A 201 -17.02 15.58 -26.17
CA ALA A 201 -17.63 15.18 -27.43
C ALA A 201 -19.03 15.79 -27.43
N GLY A 202 -19.06 17.13 -27.54
CA GLY A 202 -20.26 17.85 -27.89
C GLY A 202 -20.64 17.46 -29.29
N ASP A 203 -21.84 16.93 -29.46
CA ASP A 203 -22.55 16.78 -30.70
C ASP A 203 -22.77 18.17 -31.30
N ASP A 204 -21.93 18.58 -32.22
CA ASP A 204 -22.30 19.59 -33.22
C ASP A 204 -22.89 18.86 -34.42
N ILE A 205 -24.20 18.70 -34.39
CA ILE A 205 -24.98 18.39 -35.59
C ILE A 205 -25.35 19.74 -36.21
N PRO A 206 -24.85 20.10 -37.38
CA PRO A 206 -25.35 21.27 -38.11
C PRO A 206 -26.69 20.91 -38.81
N PHE A 207 -27.69 21.74 -38.58
CA PHE A 207 -28.92 21.79 -39.37
C PHE A 207 -28.63 22.39 -40.74
#